data_8cdad553b5f60a075af93f58451a2c6e
#
_entry.id   8cdad553b5f60a075af93f58451a2c6e
#
_cell.length_a   1.000
_cell.length_b   1.000
_cell.length_c   1.000
_cell.angle_alpha   90.00
_cell.angle_beta   90.00
_cell.angle_gamma   90.00
#
_symmetry.space_group_name_H-M   'P 1'
#
loop_
_entity.id
_entity.type
_entity.pdbx_description
1 polymer ?
#
loop_
_entity_poly.entity_id
_entity_poly.type
_entity_poly.pdbx_seq_one_letter_code
_entity_poly.pdbx_strand_id
1 'polypeptide(L)'
;MKKTDKPILVDLGCGKNKRGPEWIGVDNIKFDGVDLVLNVGKQKWPWKDGTVDQVHASHFVEHLKPAERIHFVNELFRVLKKPEYLNGALTVGFCTVIVPHWASQRAYGDLTHEWPPVSEFWFYYLDKDWRAVNAPHNQDYTCNLAVTWGYNMHPELQSRNTEFQQDAMKWKKEACSDTIATLTKK
;
A
#
# COMPACT_ATOMS: atom_id res chain seq x y z
N MET A 1 -15.21 20.24 24.58
CA MET A 1 -15.17 18.93 23.88
C MET A 1 -14.84 19.20 22.42
N LYS A 2 -13.66 18.76 21.92
CA LYS A 2 -13.36 18.79 20.48
C LYS A 2 -14.30 17.82 19.79
N LYS A 3 -15.02 18.28 18.76
CA LYS A 3 -15.79 17.43 17.86
C LYS A 3 -14.86 16.32 17.38
N THR A 4 -15.15 15.06 17.70
CA THR A 4 -14.47 13.93 17.09
C THR A 4 -14.94 13.88 15.65
N ASP A 5 -14.19 14.49 14.74
CA ASP A 5 -14.44 14.32 13.31
C ASP A 5 -14.33 12.81 13.02
N LYS A 6 -15.30 12.31 12.25
CA LYS A 6 -15.28 10.89 11.84
C LYS A 6 -13.94 10.60 11.13
N PRO A 7 -13.33 9.43 11.35
CA PRO A 7 -12.10 9.05 10.67
C PRO A 7 -12.31 9.04 9.15
N ILE A 8 -11.31 9.50 8.41
CA ILE A 8 -11.31 9.44 6.94
C ILE A 8 -10.65 8.11 6.53
N LEU A 9 -11.48 7.20 6.01
CA LEU A 9 -11.09 5.87 5.56
C LEU A 9 -11.24 5.81 4.04
N VAL A 10 -10.19 5.46 3.32
CA VAL A 10 -10.15 5.51 1.84
C VAL A 10 -9.79 4.14 1.27
N ASP A 11 -10.60 3.64 0.36
CA ASP A 11 -10.41 2.36 -0.34
C ASP A 11 -10.09 2.65 -1.82
N LEU A 12 -8.81 2.48 -2.19
CA LEU A 12 -8.29 2.81 -3.52
C LEU A 12 -8.29 1.60 -4.44
N GLY A 13 -8.79 1.81 -5.67
CA GLY A 13 -9.00 0.71 -6.61
C GLY A 13 -10.12 -0.22 -6.15
N CYS A 14 -11.16 0.33 -5.51
CA CYS A 14 -12.19 -0.47 -4.86
C CYS A 14 -13.07 -1.27 -5.85
N GLY A 15 -13.09 -0.91 -7.13
CA GLY A 15 -13.95 -1.55 -8.12
C GLY A 15 -15.41 -1.57 -7.67
N LYS A 16 -16.05 -2.75 -7.79
CA LYS A 16 -17.43 -3.00 -7.32
C LYS A 16 -17.50 -3.42 -5.85
N ASN A 17 -16.35 -3.67 -5.20
CA ASN A 17 -16.28 -4.34 -3.90
C ASN A 17 -15.66 -3.44 -2.84
N LYS A 18 -16.21 -2.23 -2.66
CA LYS A 18 -15.78 -1.31 -1.60
C LYS A 18 -15.74 -2.02 -0.23
N ARG A 19 -14.69 -1.79 0.54
CA ARG A 19 -14.36 -2.47 1.80
C ARG A 19 -15.46 -2.41 2.87
N GLY A 20 -16.25 -1.33 2.89
CA GLY A 20 -17.35 -1.16 3.83
C GLY A 20 -18.07 0.17 3.62
N PRO A 21 -19.25 0.36 4.23
CA PRO A 21 -20.07 1.57 4.04
C PRO A 21 -19.39 2.84 4.59
N GLU A 22 -18.51 2.71 5.60
CA GLU A 22 -17.77 3.82 6.21
C GLU A 22 -16.55 4.26 5.39
N TRP A 23 -16.13 3.47 4.40
CA TRP A 23 -15.00 3.77 3.52
C TRP A 23 -15.42 4.64 2.34
N ILE A 24 -14.55 5.53 1.93
CA ILE A 24 -14.69 6.29 0.67
C ILE A 24 -14.07 5.42 -0.43
N GLY A 25 -14.93 4.85 -1.27
CA GLY A 25 -14.49 4.05 -2.41
C GLY A 25 -14.00 4.93 -3.56
N VAL A 26 -12.78 4.68 -4.02
CA VAL A 26 -12.13 5.43 -5.10
C VAL A 26 -11.70 4.48 -6.20
N ASP A 27 -12.06 4.83 -7.44
CA ASP A 27 -11.63 4.09 -8.62
C ASP A 27 -11.54 5.04 -9.82
N ASN A 28 -10.81 4.67 -10.87
CA ASN A 28 -10.75 5.45 -12.11
C ASN A 28 -11.95 5.17 -13.03
N ILE A 29 -12.72 4.13 -12.76
CA ILE A 29 -13.95 3.73 -13.45
C ILE A 29 -15.13 3.86 -12.49
N LYS A 30 -16.24 4.38 -12.99
CA LYS A 30 -17.48 4.46 -12.19
C LYS A 30 -18.16 3.09 -12.10
N PHE A 31 -18.19 2.52 -10.90
CA PHE A 31 -18.98 1.35 -10.53
C PHE A 31 -19.94 1.67 -9.39
N ASP A 32 -20.89 0.77 -9.12
CA ASP A 32 -21.65 0.80 -7.88
C ASP A 32 -20.71 0.65 -6.69
N GLY A 33 -20.83 1.55 -5.70
CA GLY A 33 -19.92 1.59 -4.55
C GLY A 33 -18.72 2.53 -4.71
N VAL A 34 -18.44 3.06 -5.91
CA VAL A 34 -17.44 4.12 -6.11
C VAL A 34 -18.03 5.47 -5.75
N ASP A 35 -17.52 6.07 -4.67
CA ASP A 35 -17.94 7.39 -4.20
C ASP A 35 -17.23 8.50 -4.97
N LEU A 36 -15.97 8.29 -5.32
CA LEU A 36 -15.12 9.25 -6.02
C LEU A 36 -14.44 8.61 -7.23
N VAL A 37 -14.68 9.14 -8.42
CA VAL A 37 -13.96 8.76 -9.64
C VAL A 37 -12.67 9.59 -9.73
N LEU A 38 -11.52 8.93 -9.60
CA LEU A 38 -10.21 9.59 -9.58
C LEU A 38 -9.11 8.65 -10.07
N ASN A 39 -8.27 9.12 -10.99
CA ASN A 39 -7.03 8.42 -11.30
C ASN A 39 -5.97 8.76 -10.27
N VAL A 40 -5.86 7.92 -9.23
CA VAL A 40 -4.97 8.16 -8.08
C VAL A 40 -3.48 8.01 -8.40
N GLY A 41 -3.13 7.42 -9.55
CA GLY A 41 -1.76 7.34 -10.03
C GLY A 41 -1.28 8.61 -10.74
N LYS A 42 -2.20 9.53 -11.10
CA LYS A 42 -1.88 10.72 -11.91
C LYS A 42 -2.37 12.03 -11.32
N GLN A 43 -3.51 12.02 -10.63
CA GLN A 43 -4.18 13.21 -10.14
C GLN A 43 -3.83 13.47 -8.68
N LYS A 44 -3.75 14.75 -8.29
CA LYS A 44 -3.65 15.13 -6.89
C LYS A 44 -4.88 14.65 -6.14
N TRP A 45 -4.67 14.02 -4.99
CA TRP A 45 -5.77 13.52 -4.17
C TRP A 45 -6.48 14.68 -3.46
N PRO A 46 -7.82 14.63 -3.30
CA PRO A 46 -8.61 15.76 -2.80
C PRO A 46 -8.46 16.00 -1.29
N TRP A 47 -7.86 15.07 -0.56
CA TRP A 47 -7.66 15.21 0.89
C TRP A 47 -6.53 16.19 1.20
N LYS A 48 -6.69 16.95 2.29
CA LYS A 48 -5.67 17.84 2.82
C LYS A 48 -4.51 17.04 3.43
N ASP A 49 -3.37 17.69 3.55
CA ASP A 49 -2.18 17.10 4.16
C ASP A 49 -2.47 16.66 5.59
N GLY A 50 -2.11 15.42 5.91
CA GLY A 50 -2.22 14.89 7.26
C GLY A 50 -3.64 14.71 7.78
N THR A 51 -4.63 14.45 6.92
CA THR A 51 -6.04 14.31 7.34
C THR A 51 -6.61 12.90 7.24
N VAL A 52 -5.97 12.01 6.49
CA VAL A 52 -6.46 10.64 6.25
C VAL A 52 -5.99 9.71 7.36
N ASP A 53 -6.92 8.97 7.94
CA ASP A 53 -6.64 8.01 9.01
C ASP A 53 -6.18 6.67 8.46
N GLN A 54 -6.88 6.15 7.45
CA GLN A 54 -6.55 4.84 6.87
C GLN A 54 -6.75 4.85 5.35
N VAL A 55 -5.83 4.18 4.67
CA VAL A 55 -5.93 3.87 3.25
C VAL A 55 -5.85 2.36 3.08
N HIS A 56 -6.66 1.82 2.21
CA HIS A 56 -6.61 0.44 1.77
C HIS A 56 -6.40 0.42 0.25
N ALA A 57 -5.46 -0.39 -0.23
CA ALA A 57 -5.18 -0.59 -1.64
C ALA A 57 -4.87 -2.08 -1.87
N SER A 58 -5.88 -2.83 -2.29
CA SER A 58 -5.78 -4.28 -2.48
C SER A 58 -5.88 -4.62 -3.95
N HIS A 59 -4.88 -5.31 -4.48
CA HIS A 59 -4.80 -5.69 -5.89
C HIS A 59 -5.02 -4.48 -6.82
N PHE A 60 -4.30 -3.40 -6.51
CA PHE A 60 -4.41 -2.14 -7.20
C PHE A 60 -3.03 -1.59 -7.63
N VAL A 61 -2.02 -1.61 -6.73
CA VAL A 61 -0.71 -0.97 -6.96
C VAL A 61 0.05 -1.64 -8.10
N GLU A 62 -0.15 -2.94 -8.32
CA GLU A 62 0.43 -3.70 -9.43
C GLU A 62 -0.03 -3.22 -10.81
N HIS A 63 -1.19 -2.58 -10.89
CA HIS A 63 -1.71 -1.99 -12.14
C HIS A 63 -1.18 -0.57 -12.42
N LEU A 64 -0.45 0.02 -11.48
CA LEU A 64 0.15 1.34 -11.65
C LEU A 64 1.50 1.24 -12.37
N LYS A 65 1.72 2.10 -13.35
CA LYS A 65 3.03 2.26 -13.99
C LYS A 65 4.08 2.74 -12.96
N PRO A 66 5.38 2.51 -13.19
CA PRO A 66 6.42 2.91 -12.24
C PRO A 66 6.32 4.36 -11.76
N ALA A 67 6.12 5.32 -12.67
CA ALA A 67 5.94 6.73 -12.31
C ALA A 67 4.64 7.00 -11.50
N GLU A 68 3.59 6.24 -11.79
CA GLU A 68 2.31 6.33 -11.06
C GLU A 68 2.43 5.74 -9.65
N ARG A 69 3.27 4.71 -9.45
CA ARG A 69 3.59 4.18 -8.10
C ARG A 69 4.33 5.22 -7.26
N ILE A 70 5.25 5.99 -7.87
CA ILE A 70 5.94 7.09 -7.19
C ILE A 70 4.95 8.19 -6.80
N HIS A 71 4.07 8.59 -7.71
CA HIS A 71 3.01 9.57 -7.42
C HIS A 71 2.10 9.08 -6.28
N PHE A 72 1.67 7.81 -6.34
CA PHE A 72 0.83 7.18 -5.32
C PHE A 72 1.45 7.29 -3.92
N VAL A 73 2.73 6.88 -3.75
CA VAL A 73 3.36 6.91 -2.40
C VAL A 73 3.66 8.32 -1.92
N ASN A 74 3.90 9.28 -2.83
CA ASN A 74 4.08 10.69 -2.48
C ASN A 74 2.76 11.30 -1.99
N GLU A 75 1.64 11.07 -2.69
CA GLU A 75 0.32 11.52 -2.28
C GLU A 75 -0.13 10.82 -0.99
N LEU A 76 0.12 9.51 -0.88
CA LEU A 76 -0.13 8.76 0.35
C LEU A 76 0.60 9.40 1.53
N PHE A 77 1.91 9.67 1.38
CA PHE A 77 2.69 10.35 2.42
C PHE A 77 2.12 11.73 2.75
N ARG A 78 1.68 12.49 1.76
CA ARG A 78 1.11 13.80 1.97
C ARG A 78 -0.16 13.74 2.83
N VAL A 79 -1.10 12.85 2.47
CA VAL A 79 -2.45 12.84 3.08
C VAL A 79 -2.55 12.09 4.41
N LEU A 80 -1.74 11.05 4.65
CA LEU A 80 -1.78 10.30 5.91
C LEU A 80 -1.52 11.19 7.12
N LYS A 81 -2.24 10.96 8.20
CA LYS A 81 -1.98 11.56 9.51
C LYS A 81 -0.58 11.19 10.01
N LYS A 82 0.09 12.14 10.65
CA LYS A 82 1.35 11.88 11.35
C LYS A 82 1.09 11.12 12.65
N PRO A 83 2.09 10.38 13.15
CA PRO A 83 2.03 9.84 14.51
C PRO A 83 1.81 10.96 15.52
N GLU A 84 0.83 10.80 16.38
CA GLU A 84 0.57 11.72 17.50
C GLU A 84 0.05 10.97 18.72
N TYR A 85 0.34 11.50 19.92
CA TYR A 85 -0.20 10.94 21.15
C TYR A 85 -1.53 11.64 21.49
N LEU A 86 -2.62 10.87 21.49
CA LEU A 86 -3.95 11.31 21.90
C LEU A 86 -4.41 10.51 23.11
N ASN A 87 -4.72 11.19 24.21
CA ASN A 87 -5.19 10.57 25.46
C ASN A 87 -4.28 9.43 25.96
N GLY A 88 -2.95 9.57 25.78
CA GLY A 88 -1.97 8.57 26.20
C GLY A 88 -1.77 7.39 25.25
N ALA A 89 -2.49 7.34 24.14
CA ALA A 89 -2.33 6.33 23.09
C ALA A 89 -1.66 6.94 21.86
N LEU A 90 -0.74 6.19 21.24
CA LEU A 90 -0.16 6.56 19.95
C LEU A 90 -1.19 6.27 18.85
N THR A 91 -1.56 7.32 18.12
CA THR A 91 -2.38 7.23 16.91
C THR A 91 -1.53 7.54 15.70
N VAL A 92 -1.72 6.81 14.61
CA VAL A 92 -0.99 7.00 13.35
C VAL A 92 -1.89 6.68 12.19
N GLY A 93 -1.85 7.53 11.15
CA GLY A 93 -2.46 7.18 9.87
C GLY A 93 -1.64 6.10 9.17
N PHE A 94 -2.30 5.11 8.58
CA PHE A 94 -1.62 4.02 7.90
C PHE A 94 -2.29 3.63 6.57
N CYS A 95 -1.51 2.99 5.71
CA CYS A 95 -2.01 2.36 4.50
C CYS A 95 -1.72 0.87 4.54
N THR A 96 -2.73 0.06 4.24
CA THR A 96 -2.56 -1.36 3.93
C THR A 96 -2.51 -1.54 2.42
N VAL A 97 -1.40 -2.07 1.92
CA VAL A 97 -1.21 -2.46 0.51
C VAL A 97 -1.17 -3.97 0.43
N ILE A 98 -2.00 -4.55 -0.43
CA ILE A 98 -1.99 -5.98 -0.73
C ILE A 98 -1.74 -6.13 -2.23
N VAL A 99 -0.66 -6.83 -2.59
CA VAL A 99 -0.27 -7.06 -3.98
C VAL A 99 0.14 -8.52 -4.18
N PRO A 100 0.01 -9.08 -5.39
CA PRO A 100 0.55 -10.40 -5.69
C PRO A 100 2.04 -10.45 -5.37
N HIS A 101 2.46 -11.51 -4.69
CA HIS A 101 3.89 -11.71 -4.42
C HIS A 101 4.65 -11.90 -5.73
N TRP A 102 5.82 -11.27 -5.84
CA TRP A 102 6.63 -11.28 -7.08
C TRP A 102 7.04 -12.69 -7.55
N ALA A 103 7.11 -13.69 -6.67
CA ALA A 103 7.41 -15.08 -7.03
C ALA A 103 6.12 -15.92 -7.28
N SER A 104 4.93 -15.33 -7.17
CA SER A 104 3.68 -15.98 -7.54
C SER A 104 3.34 -15.74 -9.02
N GLN A 105 2.79 -16.75 -9.69
CA GLN A 105 2.25 -16.59 -11.06
C GLN A 105 1.14 -15.53 -11.14
N ARG A 106 0.48 -15.22 -10.02
CA ARG A 106 -0.51 -14.13 -9.94
C ARG A 106 0.07 -12.76 -10.29
N ALA A 107 1.38 -12.55 -10.05
CA ALA A 107 2.05 -11.30 -10.40
C ALA A 107 2.22 -11.11 -11.92
N TYR A 108 2.12 -12.20 -12.70
CA TYR A 108 2.40 -12.21 -14.14
C TYR A 108 1.21 -12.67 -14.99
N GLY A 109 0.20 -13.30 -14.40
CA GLY A 109 -0.91 -13.91 -15.13
C GLY A 109 -1.93 -12.91 -15.63
N ASP A 110 -2.05 -11.76 -15.01
CA ASP A 110 -2.89 -10.65 -15.45
C ASP A 110 -2.10 -9.73 -16.37
N LEU A 111 -2.53 -9.61 -17.64
CA LEU A 111 -1.86 -8.77 -18.65
C LEU A 111 -1.99 -7.27 -18.38
N THR A 112 -2.80 -6.86 -17.42
CA THR A 112 -2.93 -5.45 -16.99
C THR A 112 -1.98 -5.08 -15.86
N HIS A 113 -1.19 -6.05 -15.33
CA HIS A 113 -0.13 -5.77 -14.37
C HIS A 113 1.05 -5.09 -15.05
N GLU A 114 1.54 -4.04 -14.44
CA GLU A 114 2.65 -3.23 -14.96
C GLU A 114 4.00 -3.76 -14.46
N TRP A 115 4.97 -3.81 -15.36
CA TRP A 115 6.33 -4.20 -15.03
C TRP A 115 7.11 -3.04 -14.37
N PRO A 116 8.01 -3.31 -13.38
CA PRO A 116 8.26 -4.59 -12.72
C PRO A 116 7.16 -4.95 -11.70
N PRO A 117 6.98 -6.24 -11.35
CA PRO A 117 6.10 -6.62 -10.26
C PRO A 117 6.54 -5.95 -8.95
N VAL A 118 5.58 -5.70 -8.06
CA VAL A 118 5.87 -5.13 -6.74
C VAL A 118 6.61 -6.16 -5.91
N SER A 119 7.76 -5.79 -5.37
CA SER A 119 8.57 -6.65 -4.49
C SER A 119 8.94 -5.91 -3.21
N GLU A 120 9.39 -6.65 -2.21
CA GLU A 120 9.83 -6.10 -0.93
C GLU A 120 10.97 -5.10 -1.09
N PHE A 121 11.78 -5.28 -2.14
CA PHE A 121 12.88 -4.37 -2.42
C PHE A 121 12.39 -2.95 -2.74
N TRP A 122 11.20 -2.81 -3.35
CA TRP A 122 10.59 -1.50 -3.58
C TRP A 122 10.27 -0.77 -2.28
N PHE A 123 9.94 -1.47 -1.20
CA PHE A 123 9.62 -0.84 0.08
C PHE A 123 10.80 -0.09 0.70
N TYR A 124 12.03 -0.48 0.42
CA TYR A 124 13.21 0.27 0.87
C TYR A 124 13.27 1.66 0.23
N TYR A 125 12.80 1.82 -1.01
CA TYR A 125 12.72 3.13 -1.67
C TYR A 125 11.73 4.08 -1.03
N LEU A 126 10.84 3.65 -0.15
CA LEU A 126 9.88 4.50 0.55
C LEU A 126 10.53 5.20 1.75
N ASP A 127 11.68 4.74 2.20
CA ASP A 127 12.48 5.31 3.28
C ASP A 127 13.46 6.35 2.74
N LYS A 128 13.34 7.61 3.23
CA LYS A 128 14.20 8.72 2.81
C LYS A 128 15.66 8.48 3.14
N ASP A 129 15.95 7.94 4.33
CA ASP A 129 17.33 7.76 4.80
C ASP A 129 18.02 6.64 4.02
N TRP A 130 17.29 5.57 3.74
CA TRP A 130 17.79 4.51 2.88
C TRP A 130 18.09 5.02 1.45
N ARG A 131 17.20 5.82 0.86
CA ARG A 131 17.43 6.40 -0.48
C ARG A 131 18.64 7.31 -0.52
N ALA A 132 18.86 8.11 0.53
CA ALA A 132 20.00 9.02 0.58
C ALA A 132 21.34 8.29 0.42
N VAL A 133 21.42 7.07 0.93
CA VAL A 133 22.63 6.23 0.87
C VAL A 133 22.68 5.37 -0.39
N ASN A 134 21.58 4.70 -0.73
CA ASN A 134 21.59 3.62 -1.73
C ASN A 134 21.07 4.04 -3.11
N ALA A 135 20.29 5.12 -3.19
CA ALA A 135 19.68 5.60 -4.44
C ALA A 135 19.62 7.13 -4.51
N PRO A 136 20.73 7.87 -4.32
CA PRO A 136 20.73 9.34 -4.26
C PRO A 136 20.31 10.01 -5.57
N HIS A 137 20.34 9.27 -6.68
CA HIS A 137 19.89 9.73 -8.00
C HIS A 137 18.35 9.74 -8.14
N ASN A 138 17.63 9.07 -7.25
CA ASN A 138 16.18 8.93 -7.33
C ASN A 138 15.47 10.05 -6.55
N GLN A 139 15.36 11.23 -7.19
CA GLN A 139 14.83 12.47 -6.61
C GLN A 139 13.29 12.56 -6.65
N ASP A 140 12.61 11.66 -7.36
CA ASP A 140 11.16 11.74 -7.58
C ASP A 140 10.35 11.32 -6.35
N TYR A 141 10.95 10.56 -5.42
CA TYR A 141 10.32 10.21 -4.16
C TYR A 141 10.44 11.35 -3.14
N THR A 142 9.32 11.93 -2.77
CA THR A 142 9.25 12.93 -1.67
C THR A 142 8.78 12.33 -0.36
N CYS A 143 8.28 11.08 -0.38
CA CYS A 143 7.80 10.38 0.80
C CYS A 143 8.91 9.99 1.77
N ASN A 144 8.53 9.77 3.04
CA ASN A 144 9.34 9.14 4.08
C ASN A 144 8.43 8.23 4.91
N LEU A 145 8.34 6.97 4.50
CA LEU A 145 7.44 5.98 5.06
C LEU A 145 8.22 4.85 5.73
N ALA A 146 7.75 4.42 6.89
CA ALA A 146 8.12 3.13 7.47
C ALA A 146 7.20 2.07 6.87
N VAL A 147 7.77 0.91 6.55
CA VAL A 147 7.02 -0.21 6.00
C VAL A 147 7.31 -1.47 6.80
N THR A 148 6.24 -2.14 7.20
CA THR A 148 6.29 -3.52 7.69
C THR A 148 5.49 -4.39 6.74
N TRP A 149 5.92 -5.62 6.51
CA TRP A 149 5.19 -6.52 5.61
C TRP A 149 5.17 -7.96 6.11
N GLY A 150 4.20 -8.69 5.64
CA GLY A 150 4.02 -10.12 5.82
C GLY A 150 3.45 -10.73 4.55
N TYR A 151 3.13 -11.99 4.61
CA TYR A 151 2.77 -12.77 3.45
C TYR A 151 1.51 -13.60 3.67
N ASN A 152 0.70 -13.70 2.63
CA ASN A 152 -0.35 -14.70 2.56
C ASN A 152 0.26 -16.00 2.04
N MET A 153 0.80 -16.79 2.96
CA MET A 153 1.51 -18.03 2.64
C MET A 153 0.57 -19.12 2.17
N HIS A 154 1.07 -20.01 1.31
CA HIS A 154 0.36 -21.23 0.94
C HIS A 154 0.01 -22.05 2.20
N PRO A 155 -1.21 -22.62 2.31
CA PRO A 155 -1.66 -23.31 3.53
C PRO A 155 -0.71 -24.40 4.02
N GLU A 156 -0.07 -25.13 3.12
CA GLU A 156 0.90 -26.18 3.47
C GLU A 156 2.16 -25.64 4.15
N LEU A 157 2.49 -24.36 3.97
CA LEU A 157 3.64 -23.72 4.61
C LEU A 157 3.29 -23.15 5.98
N GLN A 158 2.03 -22.79 6.22
CA GLN A 158 1.60 -22.14 7.48
C GLN A 158 1.86 -23.03 8.70
N SER A 159 1.80 -24.35 8.56
CA SER A 159 2.06 -25.31 9.64
C SER A 159 3.56 -25.65 9.83
N ARG A 160 4.44 -25.16 8.96
CA ARG A 160 5.88 -25.42 9.04
C ARG A 160 6.55 -24.46 10.01
N ASN A 161 7.74 -24.84 10.50
CA ASN A 161 8.55 -23.96 11.34
C ASN A 161 9.05 -22.72 10.55
N THR A 162 9.46 -21.69 11.28
CA THR A 162 9.90 -20.41 10.70
C THR A 162 11.07 -20.54 9.74
N GLU A 163 12.04 -21.43 10.03
CA GLU A 163 13.21 -21.65 9.19
C GLU A 163 12.80 -22.19 7.81
N PHE A 164 11.92 -23.21 7.80
CA PHE A 164 11.39 -23.77 6.56
C PHE A 164 10.57 -22.73 5.77
N GLN A 165 9.76 -21.91 6.44
CA GLN A 165 8.99 -20.85 5.81
C GLN A 165 9.93 -19.82 5.16
N GLN A 166 10.96 -19.38 5.86
CA GLN A 166 11.95 -18.42 5.33
C GLN A 166 12.73 -18.99 4.14
N ASP A 167 13.09 -20.27 4.18
CA ASP A 167 13.75 -20.95 3.07
C ASP A 167 12.81 -21.05 1.85
N ALA A 168 11.55 -21.45 2.08
CA ALA A 168 10.56 -21.51 1.02
C ALA A 168 10.34 -20.16 0.33
N MET A 169 10.31 -19.06 1.09
CA MET A 169 10.17 -17.70 0.55
C MET A 169 11.35 -17.28 -0.33
N LYS A 170 12.56 -17.79 -0.05
CA LYS A 170 13.75 -17.47 -0.85
C LYS A 170 13.83 -18.25 -2.15
N TRP A 171 13.40 -19.51 -2.15
CA TRP A 171 13.77 -20.44 -3.22
C TRP A 171 12.58 -21.06 -3.97
N LYS A 172 11.38 -21.01 -3.41
CA LYS A 172 10.21 -21.67 -4.00
C LYS A 172 9.25 -20.67 -4.60
N LYS A 173 8.88 -20.89 -5.86
CA LYS A 173 7.73 -20.20 -6.46
C LYS A 173 6.45 -20.63 -5.74
N GLU A 174 5.45 -19.78 -5.74
CA GLU A 174 4.14 -20.03 -5.12
C GLU A 174 4.21 -20.32 -3.60
N ALA A 175 5.31 -19.95 -2.92
CA ALA A 175 5.38 -20.07 -1.47
C ALA A 175 4.34 -19.19 -0.77
N CYS A 176 4.00 -18.07 -1.39
CA CYS A 176 2.89 -17.21 -0.98
C CYS A 176 2.17 -16.61 -2.19
N SER A 177 0.89 -16.27 -2.01
CA SER A 177 0.09 -15.63 -3.05
C SER A 177 0.27 -14.13 -3.07
N ASP A 178 0.33 -13.51 -1.90
CA ASP A 178 0.32 -12.05 -1.78
C ASP A 178 1.34 -11.56 -0.74
N THR A 179 1.86 -10.37 -0.96
CA THR A 179 2.57 -9.55 0.03
C THR A 179 1.58 -8.54 0.61
N ILE A 180 1.52 -8.46 1.94
CA ILE A 180 0.66 -7.53 2.68
C ILE A 180 1.57 -6.55 3.40
N ALA A 181 1.54 -5.29 3.03
CA ALA A 181 2.38 -4.26 3.62
C ALA A 181 1.56 -3.21 4.36
N THR A 182 2.07 -2.74 5.49
CA THR A 182 1.54 -1.60 6.23
C THR A 182 2.55 -0.46 6.17
N LEU A 183 2.10 0.68 5.65
CA LEU A 183 2.87 1.89 5.44
C LEU A 183 2.41 2.97 6.42
N THR A 184 3.36 3.58 7.14
CA THR A 184 3.10 4.68 8.08
C THR A 184 4.09 5.83 7.86
N LYS A 185 3.72 7.05 8.23
CA LYS A 185 4.68 8.17 8.22
C LYS A 185 5.78 7.96 9.26
N LYS A 186 7.03 8.27 8.87
CA LYS A 186 8.12 8.51 9.79
C LYS A 186 8.10 9.95 10.31
#